data_3bf388af723e42f3fc9235c503e3e14b
#
_entry.id   3bf388af723e42f3fc9235c503e3e14b
#
_cell.length_a   1.000
_cell.length_b   1.000
_cell.length_c   1.000
_cell.angle_alpha   90.00
_cell.angle_beta   90.00
_cell.angle_gamma   90.00
#
_symmetry.space_group_name_H-M   'P 1'
#
loop_
_entity.id
_entity.type
_entity.pdbx_description
1 polymer ?
#
loop_
_entity_poly.entity_id
_entity_poly.type
_entity_poly.pdbx_seq_one_letter_code
_entity_poly.pdbx_strand_id
1 'polypeptide(L)' 'METLRELRVNLGWTIQKLADESGITRQAISSAERGIPVRADTAKALADALSRGYGREIKPLDIKDLSII' A
#
# COMPACT_ATOMS: atom_id res chain seq x y z
N MET A 1 10.64 10.00 0.14
CA MET A 1 9.35 9.29 0.02
C MET A 1 9.55 7.84 0.42
N GLU A 2 8.57 7.27 1.05
CA GLU A 2 8.69 5.92 1.61
C GLU A 2 8.09 4.88 0.67
N THR A 3 8.60 3.65 0.74
CA THR A 3 8.02 2.54 -0.02
C THR A 3 6.74 2.06 0.64
N LEU A 4 5.98 1.24 -0.09
CA LEU A 4 4.75 0.64 0.46
C LEU A 4 5.06 -0.11 1.76
N ARG A 5 6.13 -0.92 1.75
CA ARG A 5 6.51 -1.67 2.94
C ARG A 5 6.87 -0.75 4.11
N GLU A 6 7.65 0.29 3.86
CA GLU A 6 8.03 1.23 4.91
C GLU A 6 6.82 1.92 5.50
N LEU A 7 5.90 2.37 4.66
CA LEU A 7 4.67 3.02 5.13
C LEU A 7 3.86 2.07 6.01
N ARG A 8 3.73 0.81 5.59
CA ARG A 8 2.99 -0.19 6.36
C ARG A 8 3.67 -0.47 7.70
N VAL A 9 4.98 -0.72 7.66
CA VAL A 9 5.73 -1.10 8.87
C VAL A 9 5.75 0.06 9.87
N ASN A 10 5.87 1.28 9.39
CA ASN A 10 5.89 2.46 10.28
C ASN A 10 4.57 2.67 11.00
N LEU A 11 3.46 2.14 10.48
CA LEU A 11 2.18 2.13 11.18
C LEU A 11 2.08 0.98 12.19
N GLY A 12 3.06 0.09 12.21
CA GLY A 12 2.97 -1.12 13.00
C GLY A 12 2.02 -2.16 12.41
N TRP A 13 1.73 -2.05 11.12
CA TRP A 13 0.77 -2.94 10.45
C TRP A 13 1.46 -4.14 9.84
N THR A 14 0.84 -5.32 10.04
CA THR A 14 1.22 -6.53 9.30
C THR A 14 0.64 -6.46 7.89
N ILE A 15 1.09 -7.38 7.02
CA ILE A 15 0.48 -7.51 5.69
C ILE A 15 -1.01 -7.82 5.83
N GLN A 16 -1.38 -8.67 6.79
CA GLN A 16 -2.79 -9.00 7.03
C GLN A 16 -3.59 -7.76 7.42
N LYS A 17 -3.04 -6.90 8.27
CA LYS A 17 -3.74 -5.67 8.66
C LYS A 17 -3.97 -4.77 7.47
N LEU A 18 -2.97 -4.60 6.61
CA LEU A 18 -3.13 -3.81 5.40
C LEU A 18 -4.15 -4.45 4.46
N ALA A 19 -4.15 -5.79 4.35
CA ALA A 19 -5.13 -6.50 3.55
C ALA A 19 -6.55 -6.23 4.06
N ASP A 20 -6.74 -6.30 5.37
CA ASP A 20 -8.05 -6.06 5.99
C ASP A 20 -8.51 -4.62 5.75
N GLU A 21 -7.61 -3.66 5.87
CA GLU A 21 -7.94 -2.24 5.74
C GLU A 21 -8.18 -1.82 4.28
N SER A 22 -7.49 -2.46 3.35
CA SER A 22 -7.54 -2.07 1.94
C SER A 22 -8.51 -2.91 1.10
N GLY A 23 -8.86 -4.10 1.58
CA GLY A 23 -9.62 -5.06 0.78
C GLY A 23 -8.78 -5.75 -0.29
N ILE A 24 -7.46 -5.59 -0.24
CA ILE A 24 -6.53 -6.21 -1.19
C ILE A 24 -5.95 -7.47 -0.56
N THR A 25 -5.76 -8.52 -1.35
CA THR A 25 -5.24 -9.78 -0.84
C THR A 25 -3.80 -9.66 -0.35
N ARG A 26 -3.43 -10.52 0.59
CA ARG A 26 -2.05 -10.55 1.10
C ARG A 26 -1.04 -10.80 -0.01
N GLN A 27 -1.37 -11.70 -0.95
CA GLN A 27 -0.49 -12.02 -2.07
C GLN A 27 -0.25 -10.79 -2.95
N ALA A 28 -1.31 -10.03 -3.24
CA ALA A 28 -1.19 -8.84 -4.07
C ALA A 28 -0.33 -7.78 -3.35
N ILE A 29 -0.50 -7.62 -2.05
CA ILE A 29 0.30 -6.68 -1.26
C ILE A 29 1.77 -7.12 -1.26
N SER A 30 2.03 -8.40 -1.01
CA SER A 30 3.39 -8.93 -1.01
C SER A 30 4.07 -8.70 -2.36
N SER A 31 3.35 -8.94 -3.45
CA SER A 31 3.87 -8.69 -4.79
C SER A 31 4.16 -7.21 -5.03
N ALA A 32 3.25 -6.34 -4.58
CA ALA A 32 3.43 -4.89 -4.71
C ALA A 32 4.66 -4.42 -3.94
N GLU A 33 4.90 -4.97 -2.76
CA GLU A 33 6.07 -4.61 -1.95
C GLU A 33 7.38 -5.03 -2.60
N ARG A 34 7.34 -6.03 -3.50
CA ARG A 34 8.51 -6.46 -4.26
C ARG A 34 8.67 -5.72 -5.58
N GLY A 35 7.82 -4.73 -5.84
CA GLY A 35 7.92 -3.93 -7.04
C GLY A 35 7.21 -4.51 -8.26
N ILE A 36 6.42 -5.56 -8.09
CA ILE A 36 5.63 -6.14 -9.19
C ILE A 36 4.49 -5.17 -9.51
N PRO A 37 4.25 -4.86 -10.80
CA PRO A 37 3.22 -3.87 -11.16
C PRO A 37 1.83 -4.27 -10.68
N VAL A 38 1.08 -3.27 -10.23
CA VAL A 38 -0.30 -3.43 -9.79
C VAL A 38 -1.22 -2.53 -10.61
N ARG A 39 -2.50 -2.84 -10.59
CA ARG A 39 -3.51 -2.01 -11.26
C ARG A 39 -3.70 -0.70 -10.51
N ALA A 40 -4.14 0.32 -11.23
CA ALA A 40 -4.37 1.64 -10.62
C ALA A 40 -5.39 1.58 -9.48
N ASP A 41 -6.46 0.79 -9.63
CA ASP A 41 -7.47 0.66 -8.58
C ASP A 41 -6.90 -0.03 -7.33
N THR A 42 -6.04 -1.01 -7.50
CA THR A 42 -5.34 -1.66 -6.38
C THR A 42 -4.43 -0.66 -5.67
N ALA A 43 -3.66 0.10 -6.44
CA ALA A 43 -2.77 1.11 -5.87
C ALA A 43 -3.57 2.16 -5.08
N LYS A 44 -4.71 2.58 -5.60
CA LYS A 44 -5.57 3.54 -4.92
C LYS A 44 -6.12 2.97 -3.62
N ALA A 45 -6.56 1.71 -3.62
CA ALA A 45 -7.06 1.06 -2.41
C ALA A 45 -6.00 0.99 -1.32
N LEU A 46 -4.76 0.66 -1.70
CA LEU A 46 -3.64 0.62 -0.75
C LEU A 46 -3.33 2.01 -0.20
N ALA A 47 -3.28 3.01 -1.08
CA ALA A 47 -3.02 4.38 -0.67
C ALA A 47 -4.11 4.92 0.26
N ASP A 48 -5.37 4.60 -0.02
CA ASP A 48 -6.48 5.03 0.84
C ASP A 48 -6.41 4.39 2.22
N ALA A 49 -6.06 3.11 2.30
CA ALA A 49 -5.90 2.43 3.59
C ALA A 49 -4.78 3.07 4.40
N LEU A 50 -3.65 3.35 3.77
CA LEU A 50 -2.53 4.02 4.44
C LEU A 50 -2.90 5.43 4.86
N SER A 51 -3.69 6.14 4.05
CA SER A 51 -4.16 7.49 4.37
C SER A 51 -4.96 7.47 5.67
N ARG A 52 -5.85 6.49 5.81
CA ARG A 52 -6.64 6.36 7.05
C ARG A 52 -5.74 6.06 8.25
N GLY A 53 -4.74 5.21 8.07
CA GLY A 53 -3.80 4.87 9.13
C GLY A 53 -2.97 6.05 9.59
N TYR A 54 -2.52 6.88 8.67
CA TYR A 54 -1.68 8.04 8.98
C TYR A 54 -2.47 9.29 9.36
N GLY A 55 -3.77 9.31 9.05
CA GLY A 55 -4.58 10.51 9.29
C GLY A 55 -4.24 11.66 8.34
N ARG A 56 -3.68 11.36 7.18
CA ARG A 56 -3.38 12.35 6.14
C ARG A 56 -3.47 11.69 4.76
N GLU A 57 -3.66 12.48 3.73
CA GLU A 57 -3.76 11.93 2.38
C GLU A 57 -2.42 11.41 1.88
N ILE A 58 -2.42 10.16 1.43
CA ILE A 58 -1.30 9.55 0.73
C ILE A 58 -1.84 9.12 -0.63
N LYS A 59 -1.24 9.65 -1.69
CA LYS A 59 -1.65 9.31 -3.05
C LYS A 59 -0.83 8.14 -3.57
N PRO A 60 -1.36 7.36 -4.52
CA PRO A 60 -0.59 6.23 -5.08
C PRO A 60 0.81 6.62 -5.56
N LEU A 61 0.93 7.78 -6.22
CA LEU A 61 2.23 8.22 -6.75
C LEU A 61 3.17 8.75 -5.66
N ASP A 62 2.68 8.95 -4.44
CA ASP A 62 3.54 9.32 -3.31
C ASP A 62 4.28 8.12 -2.75
N ILE A 63 3.88 6.91 -3.13
CA ILE A 63 4.49 5.68 -2.62
C ILE A 63 5.66 5.31 -3.51
N LYS A 64 6.86 5.33 -2.94
CA LYS A 64 8.08 4.98 -3.68
C LYS A 64 8.05 3.50 -4.05
N ASP A 65 8.55 3.18 -5.23
CA ASP A 65 8.68 1.80 -5.73
C ASP A 65 7.34 1.08 -5.93
N LEU A 66 6.22 1.78 -5.86
CA LEU A 66 4.94 1.20 -6.22
C LEU A 66 4.78 1.33 -7.73
N SER A 67 4.88 0.19 -8.42
CA SER A 67 4.78 0.15 -9.87
C SER A 67 3.30 0.01 -10.25
N ILE A 68 2.80 0.94 -11.06
CA ILE A 68 1.39 0.96 -11.45
C ILE A 68 1.29 0.75 -12.95
N ILE A 69 0.44 -0.19 -13.34
CA ILE A 69 0.21 -0.49 -14.76
C ILE A 69 -0.61 0.63 -15.40
#